data_65ee1acf739efce239b274fcb84f5ee7
#
_entry.id   65ee1acf739efce239b274fcb84f5ee7
#
_cell.length_a   1.000
_cell.length_b   1.000
_cell.length_c   1.000
_cell.angle_alpha   90.00
_cell.angle_beta   90.00
_cell.angle_gamma   90.00
#
_symmetry.space_group_name_H-M   'P 1'
#
loop_
_entity.id
_entity.type
_entity.pdbx_description
1 polymer ?
#
loop_
_entity_poly.entity_id
_entity_poly.type
_entity_poly.pdbx_seq_one_letter_code
_entity_poly.pdbx_strand_id
1 'polypeptide(L)'
;MRRDRMSARLALIAIAVGALWAGLAPAAGAKVQVKFKTMAGYPSPGTPANLNVVGVLKTGDPKAKNVLVLNPGTSASAAYFEPLAKTIVKRLPDWQIWAVERRENFLEDQSELNLLKQGKASPTDFFNYYLGYLSNPSVTNHVNNVPDSAVPFARQWGMNTEINDLRVVVKAAAKRGRNVAMGGHSLGGSITTRMPPGTSTAGPAGVISPGSS
;
A
#
# COMPACT_ATOMS: atom_id res chain seq x y z
N MET A 1 -2.64 49.97 50.10
CA MET A 1 -3.31 48.68 49.84
C MET A 1 -4.01 48.52 48.48
N ARG A 2 -3.75 49.31 47.46
CA ARG A 2 -4.40 49.20 46.14
C ARG A 2 -3.50 48.72 45.00
N ARG A 3 -2.16 48.67 45.18
CA ARG A 3 -1.19 48.21 44.17
C ARG A 3 -1.05 46.70 44.02
N ASP A 4 -1.21 45.95 45.12
CA ASP A 4 -0.94 44.49 45.10
C ASP A 4 -2.05 43.66 44.43
N ARG A 5 -3.29 44.19 44.38
CA ARG A 5 -4.42 43.47 43.74
C ARG A 5 -4.39 43.53 42.23
N MET A 6 -3.70 44.54 41.65
CA MET A 6 -3.60 44.69 40.20
C MET A 6 -2.50 43.79 39.60
N SER A 7 -1.42 43.60 40.38
CA SER A 7 -0.31 42.70 39.99
C SER A 7 -0.72 41.21 39.96
N ALA A 8 -1.55 40.79 40.96
CA ALA A 8 -2.07 39.45 41.04
C ALA A 8 -3.05 39.10 39.88
N ARG A 9 -3.85 40.06 39.44
CA ARG A 9 -4.80 39.87 38.29
C ARG A 9 -4.08 39.79 36.97
N LEU A 10 -2.99 40.52 36.77
CA LEU A 10 -2.18 40.47 35.54
C LEU A 10 -1.37 39.17 35.47
N ALA A 11 -0.89 38.64 36.60
CA ALA A 11 -0.20 37.33 36.64
C ALA A 11 -1.16 36.18 36.30
N LEU A 12 -2.38 36.19 36.79
CA LEU A 12 -3.39 35.19 36.48
C LEU A 12 -3.86 35.18 35.02
N ILE A 13 -3.91 36.34 34.36
CA ILE A 13 -4.23 36.45 32.94
C ILE A 13 -3.08 35.94 32.06
N ALA A 14 -1.83 36.20 32.46
CA ALA A 14 -0.67 35.71 31.72
C ALA A 14 -0.55 34.17 31.78
N ILE A 15 -0.91 33.53 32.92
CA ILE A 15 -0.91 32.07 33.05
C ILE A 15 -2.07 31.45 32.24
N ALA A 16 -3.23 32.09 32.20
CA ALA A 16 -4.36 31.59 31.42
C ALA A 16 -4.13 31.66 29.90
N VAL A 17 -3.46 32.70 29.40
CA VAL A 17 -3.11 32.85 27.98
C VAL A 17 -1.98 31.87 27.61
N GLY A 18 -1.00 31.65 28.48
CA GLY A 18 0.05 30.65 28.23
C GLY A 18 -0.47 29.21 28.19
N ALA A 19 -1.46 28.85 28.99
CA ALA A 19 -2.09 27.53 29.00
C ALA A 19 -2.96 27.26 27.74
N LEU A 20 -3.55 28.30 27.12
CA LEU A 20 -4.31 28.15 25.89
C LEU A 20 -3.40 27.92 24.64
N TRP A 21 -2.14 28.38 24.68
CA TRP A 21 -1.18 28.18 23.59
C TRP A 21 -0.45 26.85 23.67
N ALA A 22 -0.37 26.24 24.83
CA ALA A 22 0.24 24.90 24.99
C ALA A 22 -0.61 23.77 24.35
N GLY A 23 -1.89 24.01 24.08
CA GLY A 23 -2.79 23.03 23.42
C GLY A 23 -2.77 23.06 21.90
N LEU A 24 -2.08 24.02 21.27
CA LEU A 24 -2.04 24.24 19.82
C LEU A 24 -0.68 23.91 19.19
N ALA A 25 0.22 23.25 19.89
CA ALA A 25 1.37 22.66 19.24
C ALA A 25 0.86 21.63 18.23
N PRO A 26 1.15 21.78 16.90
CA PRO A 26 0.79 20.76 15.94
C PRO A 26 1.42 19.48 16.46
N ALA A 27 0.59 18.46 16.71
CA ALA A 27 1.08 17.14 17.06
C ALA A 27 2.16 16.79 16.03
N ALA A 28 3.41 16.67 16.47
CA ALA A 28 4.52 16.30 15.61
C ALA A 28 4.07 15.08 14.84
N GLY A 29 3.87 15.22 13.53
CA GLY A 29 3.09 14.30 12.72
C GLY A 29 3.57 12.87 12.93
N ALA A 30 2.76 12.07 13.61
CA ALA A 30 3.08 10.68 13.88
C ALA A 30 3.49 10.03 12.56
N LYS A 31 4.67 9.40 12.54
CA LYS A 31 5.20 8.76 11.33
C LYS A 31 4.15 7.78 10.80
N VAL A 32 3.70 7.98 9.57
CA VAL A 32 2.70 7.11 8.93
C VAL A 32 3.25 5.68 8.93
N GLN A 33 2.50 4.75 9.54
CA GLN A 33 2.88 3.35 9.54
C GLN A 33 2.72 2.76 8.14
N VAL A 34 3.76 2.08 7.66
CA VAL A 34 3.76 1.33 6.41
C VAL A 34 4.24 -0.09 6.72
N LYS A 35 3.45 -1.10 6.35
CA LYS A 35 3.79 -2.50 6.62
C LYS A 35 3.38 -3.39 5.45
N PHE A 36 4.34 -4.12 4.90
CA PHE A 36 4.07 -5.17 3.93
C PHE A 36 3.69 -6.48 4.62
N LYS A 37 2.72 -7.19 4.06
CA LYS A 37 2.33 -8.55 4.50
C LYS A 37 1.89 -9.37 3.30
N THR A 38 2.18 -10.66 3.35
CA THR A 38 1.59 -11.67 2.47
C THR A 38 0.46 -12.41 3.17
N MET A 39 -0.42 -12.99 2.38
CA MET A 39 -1.47 -13.90 2.83
C MET A 39 -1.67 -14.99 1.77
N ALA A 40 -2.25 -16.14 2.17
CA ALA A 40 -2.62 -17.17 1.20
C ALA A 40 -3.54 -16.57 0.13
N GLY A 41 -3.14 -16.68 -1.13
CA GLY A 41 -3.92 -16.29 -2.29
C GLY A 41 -4.92 -17.36 -2.70
N TYR A 42 -5.59 -17.13 -3.82
CA TYR A 42 -6.46 -18.14 -4.42
C TYR A 42 -5.62 -19.32 -4.92
N PRO A 43 -5.98 -20.58 -4.58
CA PRO A 43 -5.27 -21.75 -5.08
C PRO A 43 -5.35 -21.83 -6.59
N SER A 44 -4.20 -21.70 -7.26
CA SER A 44 -4.12 -21.81 -8.72
C SER A 44 -3.42 -23.12 -9.09
N PRO A 45 -4.01 -23.93 -10.00
CA PRO A 45 -3.49 -25.26 -10.35
C PRO A 45 -2.02 -25.22 -10.79
N GLY A 46 -1.23 -26.19 -10.29
CA GLY A 46 0.20 -26.32 -10.62
C GLY A 46 1.12 -25.25 -10.02
N THR A 47 0.56 -24.21 -9.37
CA THR A 47 1.36 -23.16 -8.73
C THR A 47 2.03 -23.69 -7.46
N PRO A 48 3.34 -23.50 -7.28
CA PRO A 48 4.05 -23.82 -6.04
C PRO A 48 3.41 -23.12 -4.84
N ALA A 49 3.38 -23.79 -3.68
CA ALA A 49 2.68 -23.28 -2.49
C ALA A 49 3.17 -21.88 -2.04
N ASN A 50 4.46 -21.61 -2.17
CA ASN A 50 5.07 -20.31 -1.84
C ASN A 50 4.69 -19.18 -2.80
N LEU A 51 4.12 -19.50 -3.97
CA LEU A 51 3.63 -18.54 -4.97
C LEU A 51 2.09 -18.46 -5.01
N ASN A 52 1.35 -19.33 -4.29
CA ASN A 52 -0.07 -19.16 -4.06
C ASN A 52 -0.35 -18.13 -2.95
N VAL A 53 0.20 -16.95 -3.14
CA VAL A 53 0.15 -15.85 -2.17
C VAL A 53 -0.26 -14.55 -2.87
N VAL A 54 -0.85 -13.65 -2.10
CA VAL A 54 -1.07 -12.25 -2.48
C VAL A 54 -0.46 -11.35 -1.41
N GLY A 55 0.22 -10.30 -1.82
CA GLY A 55 0.82 -9.33 -0.92
C GLY A 55 -0.07 -8.11 -0.72
N VAL A 56 0.14 -7.40 0.38
CA VAL A 56 -0.53 -6.14 0.67
C VAL A 56 0.41 -5.19 1.40
N LEU A 57 0.62 -4.02 0.82
CA LEU A 57 1.26 -2.89 1.49
C LEU A 57 0.19 -2.08 2.24
N LYS A 58 0.23 -2.12 3.56
CA LYS A 58 -0.74 -1.47 4.45
C LYS A 58 -0.16 -0.16 4.94
N THR A 59 -0.84 0.95 4.66
CA THR A 59 -0.45 2.29 5.07
C THR A 59 -1.52 2.90 5.96
N GLY A 60 -1.14 3.42 7.12
CA GLY A 60 -2.04 4.05 8.10
C GLY A 60 -2.30 3.21 9.35
N ASP A 61 -3.24 3.66 10.17
CA ASP A 61 -3.56 3.02 11.46
C ASP A 61 -4.20 1.63 11.23
N PRO A 62 -3.63 0.54 11.82
CA PRO A 62 -4.23 -0.78 11.76
C PRO A 62 -5.59 -0.90 12.46
N LYS A 63 -5.98 0.09 13.26
CA LYS A 63 -7.27 0.19 13.95
C LYS A 63 -8.30 1.01 13.17
N ALA A 64 -7.94 1.59 12.02
CA ALA A 64 -8.84 2.38 11.19
C ALA A 64 -10.13 1.62 10.87
N LYS A 65 -11.26 2.33 10.92
CA LYS A 65 -12.59 1.76 10.65
C LYS A 65 -12.84 1.55 9.16
N ASN A 66 -12.16 2.31 8.32
CA ASN A 66 -12.33 2.29 6.88
C ASN A 66 -11.06 1.77 6.21
N VAL A 67 -11.20 0.96 5.17
CA VAL A 67 -10.09 0.44 4.36
C VAL A 67 -10.36 0.74 2.89
N LEU A 68 -9.38 1.37 2.23
CA LEU A 68 -9.36 1.48 0.77
C LEU A 68 -8.38 0.45 0.21
N VAL A 69 -8.89 -0.52 -0.53
CA VAL A 69 -8.07 -1.51 -1.26
C VAL A 69 -7.78 -0.97 -2.65
N LEU A 70 -6.50 -0.85 -3.01
CA LEU A 70 -6.04 -0.34 -4.30
C LEU A 70 -5.29 -1.42 -5.06
N ASN A 71 -5.72 -1.69 -6.30
CA ASN A 71 -5.11 -2.69 -7.17
C ASN A 71 -4.29 -1.98 -8.28
N PRO A 72 -2.98 -2.24 -8.41
CA PRO A 72 -2.11 -1.54 -9.34
C PRO A 72 -2.29 -2.01 -10.79
N GLY A 73 -1.76 -1.22 -11.74
CA GLY A 73 -1.74 -1.51 -13.16
C GLY A 73 -0.75 -2.61 -13.56
N THR A 74 -0.63 -2.86 -14.84
CA THR A 74 0.34 -3.81 -15.41
C THR A 74 1.76 -3.45 -14.97
N SER A 75 2.55 -4.46 -14.58
CA SER A 75 3.95 -4.30 -14.15
C SER A 75 4.16 -3.34 -12.97
N ALA A 76 3.12 -3.00 -12.23
CA ALA A 76 3.23 -2.15 -11.05
C ALA A 76 3.10 -2.98 -9.76
N SER A 77 3.94 -2.66 -8.78
CA SER A 77 3.91 -3.23 -7.43
C SER A 77 2.96 -2.45 -6.51
N ALA A 78 2.70 -2.98 -5.31
CA ALA A 78 1.98 -2.28 -4.26
C ALA A 78 2.62 -0.92 -3.90
N ALA A 79 3.94 -0.81 -4.03
CA ALA A 79 4.69 0.42 -3.74
C ALA A 79 4.29 1.59 -4.65
N TYR A 80 3.73 1.31 -5.84
CA TYR A 80 3.18 2.34 -6.74
C TYR A 80 2.20 3.28 -6.03
N PHE A 81 1.39 2.76 -5.12
CA PHE A 81 0.40 3.54 -4.39
C PHE A 81 0.93 4.14 -3.08
N GLU A 82 2.16 3.88 -2.66
CA GLU A 82 2.65 4.32 -1.34
C GLU A 82 2.60 5.85 -1.15
N PRO A 83 3.03 6.70 -2.13
CA PRO A 83 2.93 8.15 -1.98
C PRO A 83 1.48 8.63 -1.84
N LEU A 84 0.57 8.10 -2.67
CA LEU A 84 -0.85 8.41 -2.60
C LEU A 84 -1.46 7.95 -1.27
N ALA A 85 -1.14 6.72 -0.84
CA ALA A 85 -1.61 6.17 0.42
C ALA A 85 -1.19 7.02 1.62
N LYS A 86 0.08 7.45 1.66
CA LYS A 86 0.57 8.37 2.70
C LYS A 86 -0.17 9.72 2.70
N THR A 87 -0.51 10.22 1.52
CA THR A 87 -1.27 11.48 1.38
C THR A 87 -2.70 11.32 1.89
N ILE A 88 -3.37 10.22 1.53
CA ILE A 88 -4.74 9.95 1.95
C ILE A 88 -4.81 9.81 3.47
N VAL A 89 -3.98 8.97 4.09
CA VAL A 89 -4.08 8.72 5.55
C VAL A 89 -3.69 9.91 6.41
N LYS A 90 -2.89 10.84 5.89
CA LYS A 90 -2.62 12.12 6.57
C LYS A 90 -3.86 13.02 6.62
N ARG A 91 -4.72 12.97 5.61
CA ARG A 91 -5.94 13.78 5.50
C ARG A 91 -7.16 13.08 6.10
N LEU A 92 -7.17 11.75 6.06
CA LEU A 92 -8.25 10.88 6.50
C LEU A 92 -7.69 9.82 7.48
N PRO A 93 -7.42 10.19 8.74
CA PRO A 93 -6.73 9.31 9.69
C PRO A 93 -7.56 8.08 10.12
N ASP A 94 -8.85 8.07 9.88
CA ASP A 94 -9.76 6.93 10.08
C ASP A 94 -9.75 5.91 8.91
N TRP A 95 -8.90 6.14 7.91
CA TRP A 95 -8.69 5.24 6.79
C TRP A 95 -7.34 4.53 6.88
N GLN A 96 -7.31 3.26 6.45
CA GLN A 96 -6.10 2.51 6.15
C GLN A 96 -6.11 2.14 4.67
N ILE A 97 -4.99 2.31 3.99
CA ILE A 97 -4.86 1.98 2.56
C ILE A 97 -4.15 0.64 2.44
N TRP A 98 -4.74 -0.28 1.68
CA TRP A 98 -4.19 -1.59 1.38
C TRP A 98 -3.90 -1.68 -0.11
N ALA A 99 -2.64 -1.42 -0.52
CA ALA A 99 -2.21 -1.59 -1.90
C ALA A 99 -1.86 -3.07 -2.15
N VAL A 100 -2.46 -3.65 -3.18
CA VAL A 100 -2.29 -5.07 -3.52
C VAL A 100 -0.94 -5.29 -4.21
N GLU A 101 -0.23 -6.33 -3.81
CA GLU A 101 0.91 -6.89 -4.51
C GLU A 101 0.45 -8.18 -5.18
N ARG A 102 0.34 -8.17 -6.50
CA ARG A 102 -0.12 -9.34 -7.26
C ARG A 102 0.96 -10.43 -7.28
N ARG A 103 0.53 -11.67 -7.48
CA ARG A 103 1.40 -12.85 -7.37
C ARG A 103 2.54 -12.88 -8.39
N GLU A 104 2.36 -12.33 -9.58
CA GLU A 104 3.40 -12.26 -10.59
C GLU A 104 4.64 -11.49 -10.13
N ASN A 105 4.47 -10.50 -9.26
CA ASN A 105 5.59 -9.72 -8.73
C ASN A 105 6.49 -10.54 -7.79
N PHE A 106 6.02 -11.70 -7.29
CA PHE A 106 6.88 -12.61 -6.52
C PHE A 106 7.82 -13.45 -7.41
N LEU A 107 7.69 -13.37 -8.73
CA LEU A 107 8.65 -13.92 -9.69
C LEU A 107 9.76 -12.93 -10.04
N GLU A 108 9.64 -11.66 -9.66
CA GLU A 108 10.63 -10.64 -9.95
C GLU A 108 11.93 -10.90 -9.18
N ASP A 109 13.05 -10.72 -9.85
CA ASP A 109 14.35 -10.74 -9.20
C ASP A 109 14.52 -9.46 -8.36
N GLN A 110 14.61 -9.62 -7.06
CA GLN A 110 14.81 -8.56 -6.08
C GLN A 110 16.26 -8.54 -5.53
N SER A 111 17.16 -9.31 -6.10
CA SER A 111 18.51 -9.53 -5.55
C SER A 111 19.29 -8.22 -5.39
N GLU A 112 19.46 -7.49 -6.48
CA GLU A 112 20.23 -6.24 -6.46
C GLU A 112 19.54 -5.13 -5.68
N LEU A 113 18.21 -5.06 -5.71
CA LEU A 113 17.44 -4.15 -4.86
C LEU A 113 17.68 -4.43 -3.37
N ASN A 114 17.79 -5.70 -2.99
CA ASN A 114 18.07 -6.08 -1.61
C ASN A 114 19.51 -5.74 -1.20
N LEU A 115 20.48 -5.87 -2.09
CA LEU A 115 21.85 -5.43 -1.87
C LEU A 115 21.93 -3.91 -1.69
N LEU A 116 21.23 -3.15 -2.54
CA LEU A 116 21.13 -1.69 -2.41
C LEU A 116 20.53 -1.27 -1.06
N LYS A 117 19.42 -1.90 -0.65
CA LYS A 117 18.78 -1.62 0.66
C LYS A 117 19.70 -1.93 1.85
N GLN A 118 20.61 -2.89 1.71
CA GLN A 118 21.61 -3.25 2.72
C GLN A 118 22.87 -2.38 2.66
N GLY A 119 22.97 -1.44 1.72
CA GLY A 119 24.17 -0.64 1.48
C GLY A 119 25.34 -1.44 0.89
N LYS A 120 25.07 -2.63 0.30
CA LYS A 120 26.08 -3.52 -0.31
C LYS A 120 26.21 -3.32 -1.82
N ALA A 121 25.32 -2.56 -2.43
CA ALA A 121 25.37 -2.14 -3.81
C ALA A 121 25.17 -0.62 -3.90
N SER A 122 25.71 0.01 -4.92
CA SER A 122 25.48 1.42 -5.22
C SER A 122 24.23 1.62 -6.09
N PRO A 123 23.67 2.84 -6.17
CA PRO A 123 22.63 3.16 -7.15
C PRO A 123 23.05 2.88 -8.61
N THR A 124 24.33 2.99 -8.93
CA THR A 124 24.87 2.67 -10.26
C THR A 124 24.86 1.18 -10.52
N ASP A 125 25.23 0.36 -9.53
CA ASP A 125 25.15 -1.13 -9.65
C ASP A 125 23.71 -1.57 -9.87
N PHE A 126 22.78 -1.03 -9.08
CA PHE A 126 21.33 -1.25 -9.22
C PHE A 126 20.84 -0.88 -10.63
N PHE A 127 21.20 0.31 -11.13
CA PHE A 127 20.80 0.73 -12.47
C PHE A 127 21.38 -0.19 -13.54
N ASN A 128 22.67 -0.53 -13.47
CA ASN A 128 23.32 -1.39 -14.43
C ASN A 128 22.70 -2.78 -14.45
N TYR A 129 22.42 -3.34 -13.28
CA TYR A 129 21.84 -4.68 -13.14
C TYR A 129 20.48 -4.81 -13.80
N TYR A 130 19.56 -3.83 -13.60
CA TYR A 130 18.19 -3.94 -14.13
C TYR A 130 18.01 -3.29 -15.49
N LEU A 131 18.79 -2.28 -15.86
CA LEU A 131 18.53 -1.45 -17.05
C LEU A 131 19.79 -1.16 -17.88
N GLY A 132 20.93 -0.93 -17.27
CA GLY A 132 22.15 -0.46 -17.95
C GLY A 132 22.65 -1.44 -19.02
N TYR A 133 22.47 -2.72 -18.80
CA TYR A 133 22.85 -3.77 -19.77
C TYR A 133 22.11 -3.66 -21.10
N LEU A 134 20.92 -3.04 -21.14
CA LEU A 134 20.15 -2.86 -22.38
C LEU A 134 20.84 -1.92 -23.37
N SER A 135 21.70 -1.04 -22.89
CA SER A 135 22.43 -0.08 -23.70
C SER A 135 23.96 -0.24 -23.64
N ASN A 136 24.46 -1.04 -22.68
CA ASN A 136 25.89 -1.25 -22.51
C ASN A 136 26.23 -2.76 -22.43
N PRO A 137 26.73 -3.35 -23.53
CA PRO A 137 27.05 -4.79 -23.58
C PRO A 137 28.23 -5.19 -22.67
N SER A 138 28.98 -4.23 -22.11
CA SER A 138 30.03 -4.52 -21.12
C SER A 138 29.46 -4.86 -19.74
N VAL A 139 28.18 -4.61 -19.50
CA VAL A 139 27.49 -5.02 -18.27
C VAL A 139 27.11 -6.49 -18.39
N THR A 140 27.94 -7.36 -17.86
CA THR A 140 27.73 -8.83 -17.93
C THR A 140 26.97 -9.40 -16.75
N ASN A 141 26.98 -8.71 -15.60
CA ASN A 141 26.18 -9.07 -14.43
C ASN A 141 24.87 -8.27 -14.47
N HIS A 142 23.78 -8.91 -14.88
CA HIS A 142 22.48 -8.28 -15.01
C HIS A 142 21.34 -9.28 -14.77
N VAL A 143 20.13 -8.74 -14.55
CA VAL A 143 18.92 -9.53 -14.39
C VAL A 143 18.68 -10.39 -15.64
N ASN A 144 18.25 -11.63 -15.42
CA ASN A 144 17.81 -12.53 -16.48
C ASN A 144 16.29 -12.74 -16.36
N ASN A 145 15.62 -12.74 -17.48
CA ASN A 145 14.22 -13.09 -17.53
C ASN A 145 14.01 -14.55 -17.14
N VAL A 146 13.03 -14.83 -16.32
CA VAL A 146 12.61 -16.20 -16.03
C VAL A 146 11.99 -16.78 -17.30
N PRO A 147 12.52 -17.88 -17.84
CA PRO A 147 11.97 -18.46 -19.07
C PRO A 147 10.60 -19.07 -18.81
N ASP A 148 9.68 -18.98 -19.77
CA ASP A 148 8.32 -19.52 -19.69
C ASP A 148 8.28 -20.99 -19.28
N SER A 149 9.29 -21.77 -19.70
CA SER A 149 9.43 -23.18 -19.35
C SER A 149 9.69 -23.44 -17.87
N ALA A 150 10.22 -22.47 -17.15
CA ALA A 150 10.45 -22.57 -15.70
C ALA A 150 9.21 -22.19 -14.88
N VAL A 151 8.23 -21.52 -15.49
CA VAL A 151 7.02 -21.03 -14.81
C VAL A 151 5.72 -21.40 -15.56
N PRO A 152 5.56 -22.66 -16.00
CA PRO A 152 4.39 -23.06 -16.81
C PRO A 152 3.06 -22.87 -16.08
N PHE A 153 3.07 -22.88 -14.76
CA PHE A 153 1.91 -22.62 -13.90
C PHE A 153 1.40 -21.17 -13.99
N ALA A 154 2.25 -20.21 -14.37
CA ALA A 154 1.85 -18.80 -14.51
C ALA A 154 0.80 -18.59 -15.59
N ARG A 155 0.64 -19.50 -16.54
CA ARG A 155 -0.45 -19.50 -17.52
C ARG A 155 -1.84 -19.60 -16.87
N GLN A 156 -1.91 -20.07 -15.62
CA GLN A 156 -3.15 -20.16 -14.84
C GLN A 156 -3.44 -18.86 -14.05
N TRP A 157 -2.54 -17.88 -14.10
CA TRP A 157 -2.67 -16.61 -13.39
C TRP A 157 -3.41 -15.55 -14.22
N GLY A 158 -4.49 -15.98 -14.86
CA GLY A 158 -5.35 -15.07 -15.61
C GLY A 158 -6.37 -14.35 -14.72
N MET A 159 -7.28 -13.63 -15.37
CA MET A 159 -8.27 -12.76 -14.74
C MET A 159 -9.03 -13.43 -13.58
N ASN A 160 -9.37 -14.72 -13.70
CA ASN A 160 -10.06 -15.44 -12.63
C ASN A 160 -9.23 -15.55 -11.36
N THR A 161 -7.94 -15.86 -11.49
CA THR A 161 -7.02 -15.93 -10.36
C THR A 161 -6.84 -14.56 -9.71
N GLU A 162 -6.65 -13.52 -10.51
CA GLU A 162 -6.49 -12.14 -10.06
C GLU A 162 -7.71 -11.61 -9.31
N ILE A 163 -8.92 -11.86 -9.82
CA ILE A 163 -10.17 -11.49 -9.14
C ILE A 163 -10.30 -12.22 -7.80
N ASN A 164 -9.95 -13.50 -7.74
CA ASN A 164 -10.07 -14.28 -6.52
C ASN A 164 -9.00 -13.90 -5.48
N ASP A 165 -7.77 -13.53 -5.91
CA ASP A 165 -6.78 -12.95 -5.02
C ASP A 165 -7.25 -11.61 -4.43
N LEU A 166 -7.79 -10.72 -5.26
CA LEU A 166 -8.38 -9.47 -4.80
C LEU A 166 -9.52 -9.74 -3.79
N ARG A 167 -10.36 -10.75 -4.06
CA ARG A 167 -11.43 -11.17 -3.14
C ARG A 167 -10.88 -11.62 -1.77
N VAL A 168 -9.76 -12.34 -1.74
CA VAL A 168 -9.07 -12.71 -0.49
C VAL A 168 -8.66 -11.46 0.29
N VAL A 169 -8.06 -10.49 -0.38
CA VAL A 169 -7.64 -9.22 0.24
C VAL A 169 -8.82 -8.45 0.79
N VAL A 170 -9.91 -8.30 0.01
CA VAL A 170 -11.12 -7.56 0.42
C VAL A 170 -11.79 -8.24 1.63
N LYS A 171 -11.93 -9.56 1.62
CA LYS A 171 -12.45 -10.32 2.78
C LYS A 171 -11.58 -10.11 4.03
N ALA A 172 -10.25 -10.09 3.86
CA ALA A 172 -9.33 -9.80 4.97
C ALA A 172 -9.45 -8.35 5.45
N ALA A 173 -9.65 -7.39 4.55
CA ALA A 173 -9.86 -5.99 4.86
C ALA A 173 -11.18 -5.78 5.64
N ALA A 174 -12.25 -6.48 5.30
CA ALA A 174 -13.56 -6.37 5.93
C ALA A 174 -13.64 -6.99 7.35
N LYS A 175 -12.63 -7.75 7.76
CA LYS A 175 -12.60 -8.31 9.11
C LYS A 175 -12.75 -7.23 10.18
N ARG A 176 -13.36 -7.56 11.32
CA ARG A 176 -13.65 -6.66 12.45
C ARG A 176 -14.72 -5.59 12.12
N GLY A 177 -15.60 -5.84 11.16
CA GLY A 177 -16.69 -4.91 10.80
C GLY A 177 -16.22 -3.62 10.14
N ARG A 178 -15.05 -3.62 9.47
CA ARG A 178 -14.55 -2.44 8.75
C ARG A 178 -15.31 -2.21 7.46
N ASN A 179 -15.52 -0.94 7.13
CA ASN A 179 -16.00 -0.54 5.82
C ASN A 179 -14.86 -0.70 4.80
N VAL A 180 -15.16 -1.26 3.63
CA VAL A 180 -14.17 -1.46 2.57
C VAL A 180 -14.63 -0.79 1.29
N ALA A 181 -13.81 0.11 0.78
CA ALA A 181 -13.88 0.62 -0.58
C ALA A 181 -12.78 -0.01 -1.43
N MET A 182 -12.98 -0.08 -2.73
CA MET A 182 -12.02 -0.62 -3.69
C MET A 182 -11.79 0.36 -4.81
N GLY A 183 -10.57 0.37 -5.33
CA GLY A 183 -10.19 1.10 -6.52
C GLY A 183 -9.04 0.39 -7.25
N GLY A 184 -8.77 0.81 -8.47
CA GLY A 184 -7.66 0.27 -9.24
C GLY A 184 -7.21 1.22 -10.32
N HIS A 185 -5.96 1.06 -10.76
CA HIS A 185 -5.38 1.80 -11.87
C HIS A 185 -5.17 0.83 -13.04
N SER A 186 -5.55 1.25 -14.26
CA SER A 186 -5.32 0.48 -15.49
C SER A 186 -5.83 -0.97 -15.38
N LEU A 187 -4.98 -1.99 -15.56
CA LEU A 187 -5.33 -3.41 -15.37
C LEU A 187 -5.98 -3.66 -14.00
N GLY A 188 -5.45 -3.05 -12.94
CA GLY A 188 -6.04 -3.16 -11.60
C GLY A 188 -7.46 -2.64 -11.53
N GLY A 189 -7.81 -1.59 -12.29
CA GLY A 189 -9.18 -1.11 -12.47
C GLY A 189 -10.06 -2.15 -13.14
N SER A 190 -9.57 -2.77 -14.23
CA SER A 190 -10.27 -3.83 -14.94
C SER A 190 -10.56 -5.07 -14.06
N ILE A 191 -9.60 -5.45 -13.20
CA ILE A 191 -9.78 -6.55 -12.24
C ILE A 191 -10.82 -6.16 -11.18
N THR A 192 -10.71 -4.94 -10.63
CA THR A 192 -11.60 -4.43 -9.57
C THR A 192 -13.05 -4.37 -10.03
N THR A 193 -13.31 -3.88 -11.25
CA THR A 193 -14.66 -3.74 -11.81
C THR A 193 -15.33 -5.08 -12.16
N ARG A 194 -14.53 -6.14 -12.36
CA ARG A 194 -15.03 -7.49 -12.61
C ARG A 194 -15.31 -8.29 -11.34
N MET A 195 -14.96 -7.77 -10.18
CA MET A 195 -15.31 -8.45 -8.93
C MET A 195 -16.82 -8.35 -8.70
N PRO A 196 -17.54 -9.49 -8.49
CA PRO A 196 -18.98 -9.47 -8.30
C PRO A 196 -19.39 -8.56 -7.13
N PRO A 197 -20.45 -7.77 -7.25
CA PRO A 197 -21.02 -7.02 -6.13
C PRO A 197 -21.45 -7.97 -5.00
N GLY A 198 -21.35 -7.54 -3.75
CA GLY A 198 -21.74 -8.32 -2.58
C GLY A 198 -20.67 -9.25 -2.00
N THR A 199 -19.43 -9.20 -2.50
CA THR A 199 -18.32 -9.98 -1.91
C THR A 199 -17.75 -9.35 -0.63
N SER A 200 -18.14 -8.14 -0.26
CA SER A 200 -17.91 -7.56 1.07
C SER A 200 -19.13 -7.84 1.97
N THR A 201 -18.92 -8.40 3.15
CA THR A 201 -19.95 -8.60 4.17
C THR A 201 -20.33 -7.32 4.94
N ALA A 202 -19.83 -6.19 4.52
CA ALA A 202 -20.23 -4.86 4.98
C ALA A 202 -21.11 -4.24 3.88
N GLY A 203 -22.28 -3.72 4.24
CA GLY A 203 -23.34 -3.20 3.38
C GLY A 203 -22.90 -2.44 2.10
N PRO A 204 -23.78 -1.91 1.27
CA PRO A 204 -23.48 -1.53 -0.10
C PRO A 204 -22.36 -0.48 -0.16
N ALA A 205 -21.11 -0.94 -0.17
CA ALA A 205 -19.97 -0.09 -0.47
C ALA A 205 -20.02 0.14 -1.99
N GLY A 206 -20.47 1.32 -2.38
CA GLY A 206 -20.52 1.71 -3.76
C GLY A 206 -19.14 1.59 -4.40
N VAL A 207 -19.08 0.92 -5.56
CA VAL A 207 -17.97 1.06 -6.48
C VAL A 207 -17.96 2.51 -6.91
N ILE A 208 -16.94 3.28 -6.54
CA ILE A 208 -16.74 4.60 -7.11
C ILE A 208 -16.21 4.38 -8.53
N SER A 209 -17.12 4.32 -9.49
CA SER A 209 -16.77 4.46 -10.90
C SER A 209 -16.24 5.87 -11.13
N PRO A 210 -15.16 6.09 -11.88
CA PRO A 210 -14.79 7.42 -12.32
C PRO A 210 -15.95 7.96 -13.16
N GLY A 211 -16.50 9.10 -12.71
CA GLY A 211 -17.62 9.72 -13.38
C GLY A 211 -17.35 9.93 -14.86
N SER A 212 -18.29 9.53 -15.68
CA SER A 212 -18.45 10.01 -17.03
C SER A 212 -18.79 11.50 -16.96
N SER A 213 -17.85 12.35 -17.26
CA SER A 213 -18.05 13.74 -17.64
C SER A 213 -17.88 13.87 -19.13
#